data_1ccd3e722fa37627672c1b870b4be4d8
#
_entry.id   1ccd3e722fa37627672c1b870b4be4d8
#
_cell.length_a   1.000
_cell.length_b   1.000
_cell.length_c   1.000
_cell.angle_alpha   90.00
_cell.angle_beta   90.00
_cell.angle_gamma   90.00
#
_symmetry.space_group_name_H-M   'P 1'
#
loop_
_entity.id
_entity.type
_entity.pdbx_description
1 polymer ?
#
loop_
_entity_poly.entity_id
_entity_poly.type
_entity_poly.pdbx_seq_one_letter_code
_entity_poly.pdbx_strand_id
1 'polypeptide(L)'
;HNFTPLHAAVYSGAVNITKTLLSSGANPSLFNTFNKTPVQIAFEQAFVSPDYAKNKLGKIYPLLLTDSMKILAYGRLIKLDSHSIEYLLINLFLAIQSVVLLKKEFFHTMGIKMDDILGSIQNFSEAVLPAYRKKREYLSAIFAKHEIDSNNPYNKKLFKRISRGSYLLNQDLQIMYSDNWIPVKSIIENQDVSAEEIREHSFAKQKKIYDEYQKKIEEAKKRRDRNRDRWRW
;
A
#
# COMPACT_ATOMS: atom_id res chain seq x y z
N HIS A 1 12.27 6.79 -15.83
CA HIS A 1 11.51 6.09 -14.78
C HIS A 1 12.41 5.88 -13.56
N ASN A 2 12.12 6.56 -12.43
CA ASN A 2 12.91 6.43 -11.19
C ASN A 2 12.57 5.14 -10.41
N PHE A 3 12.24 4.06 -11.11
CA PHE A 3 12.00 2.76 -10.49
C PHE A 3 13.36 2.07 -10.30
N THR A 4 13.95 2.19 -9.11
CA THR A 4 15.28 1.65 -8.85
C THR A 4 15.29 0.11 -8.83
N PRO A 5 16.46 -0.56 -9.00
CA PRO A 5 16.57 -2.00 -8.83
C PRO A 5 16.01 -2.51 -7.50
N LEU A 6 16.15 -1.72 -6.42
CA LEU A 6 15.58 -2.06 -5.10
C LEU A 6 14.05 -2.08 -5.13
N HIS A 7 13.39 -1.11 -5.78
CA HIS A 7 11.93 -1.14 -5.96
C HIS A 7 11.49 -2.40 -6.72
N ALA A 8 12.21 -2.76 -7.79
CA ALA A 8 11.89 -3.95 -8.59
C ALA A 8 12.05 -5.24 -7.79
N ALA A 9 13.13 -5.38 -7.02
CA ALA A 9 13.38 -6.53 -6.17
C ALA A 9 12.31 -6.68 -5.08
N VAL A 10 11.91 -5.58 -4.45
CA VAL A 10 10.85 -5.56 -3.44
C VAL A 10 9.50 -5.87 -4.06
N TYR A 11 9.16 -5.27 -5.20
CA TYR A 11 7.91 -5.52 -5.93
C TYR A 11 7.74 -7.01 -6.27
N SER A 12 8.79 -7.66 -6.77
CA SER A 12 8.77 -9.09 -7.12
C SER A 12 8.87 -10.03 -5.91
N GLY A 13 9.15 -9.52 -4.71
CA GLY A 13 9.37 -10.33 -3.53
C GLY A 13 10.70 -11.09 -3.52
N ALA A 14 11.70 -10.61 -4.26
CA ALA A 14 13.02 -11.21 -4.41
C ALA A 14 13.92 -10.91 -3.20
N VAL A 15 13.73 -11.65 -2.09
CA VAL A 15 14.39 -11.40 -0.79
C VAL A 15 15.91 -11.33 -0.91
N ASN A 16 16.54 -12.30 -1.58
CA ASN A 16 17.99 -12.34 -1.71
C ASN A 16 18.54 -11.16 -2.52
N ILE A 17 17.86 -10.79 -3.60
CA ILE A 17 18.25 -9.62 -4.41
C ILE A 17 18.07 -8.33 -3.59
N THR A 18 16.98 -8.21 -2.86
CA THR A 18 16.73 -7.08 -1.93
C THR A 18 17.89 -6.95 -0.93
N LYS A 19 18.27 -8.06 -0.29
CA LYS A 19 19.38 -8.09 0.67
C LYS A 19 20.71 -7.70 0.03
N THR A 20 21.03 -8.24 -1.15
CA THR A 20 22.27 -7.90 -1.87
C THR A 20 22.32 -6.43 -2.26
N LEU A 21 21.22 -5.86 -2.79
CA LEU A 21 21.17 -4.45 -3.16
C LEU A 21 21.38 -3.54 -1.95
N LEU A 22 20.74 -3.85 -0.82
CA LEU A 22 20.90 -3.07 0.42
C LEU A 22 22.33 -3.15 0.96
N SER A 23 22.95 -4.35 0.96
CA SER A 23 24.36 -4.51 1.37
C SER A 23 25.34 -3.83 0.41
N SER A 24 24.93 -3.59 -0.83
CA SER A 24 25.69 -2.80 -1.82
C SER A 24 25.41 -1.29 -1.78
N GLY A 25 24.71 -0.82 -0.74
CA GLY A 25 24.45 0.62 -0.51
C GLY A 25 23.21 1.18 -1.22
N ALA A 26 22.28 0.33 -1.68
CA ALA A 26 21.02 0.84 -2.22
C ALA A 26 20.22 1.58 -1.12
N ASN A 27 19.77 2.80 -1.44
CA ASN A 27 19.03 3.62 -0.49
C ASN A 27 17.54 3.23 -0.43
N PRO A 28 17.03 2.72 0.71
CA PRO A 28 15.64 2.32 0.87
C PRO A 28 14.66 3.50 1.04
N SER A 29 15.15 4.74 1.12
CA SER A 29 14.34 5.94 1.29
C SER A 29 14.05 6.67 -0.02
N LEU A 30 14.54 6.20 -1.16
CA LEU A 30 14.29 6.83 -2.46
C LEU A 30 12.85 6.60 -2.89
N PHE A 31 12.26 7.63 -3.49
CA PHE A 31 10.98 7.53 -4.19
C PHE A 31 11.15 7.00 -5.62
N ASN A 32 10.18 6.18 -6.04
CA ASN A 32 9.99 5.88 -7.45
C ASN A 32 9.15 6.97 -8.15
N THR A 33 8.84 6.77 -9.43
CA THR A 33 7.99 7.67 -10.23
C THR A 33 6.56 7.84 -9.66
N PHE A 34 6.11 6.91 -8.82
CA PHE A 34 4.80 6.92 -8.17
C PHE A 34 4.85 7.48 -6.75
N ASN A 35 5.90 8.21 -6.40
CA ASN A 35 6.16 8.73 -5.05
C ASN A 35 6.05 7.68 -3.94
N LYS A 36 6.54 6.45 -4.22
CA LYS A 36 6.57 5.36 -3.25
C LYS A 36 7.99 4.94 -2.95
N THR A 37 8.28 4.76 -1.68
CA THR A 37 9.52 4.13 -1.21
C THR A 37 9.42 2.60 -1.34
N PRO A 38 10.54 1.86 -1.30
CA PRO A 38 10.52 0.39 -1.29
C PRO A 38 9.63 -0.22 -0.22
N VAL A 39 9.57 0.34 1.00
CA VAL A 39 8.69 -0.17 2.06
C VAL A 39 7.22 0.02 1.73
N GLN A 40 6.85 1.11 1.08
CA GLN A 40 5.48 1.35 0.62
C GLN A 40 5.10 0.41 -0.52
N ILE A 41 6.02 0.12 -1.45
CA ILE A 41 5.83 -0.93 -2.47
C ILE A 41 5.60 -2.31 -1.82
N ALA A 42 6.35 -2.65 -0.78
CA ALA A 42 6.15 -3.92 -0.06
C ALA A 42 4.75 -4.02 0.56
N PHE A 43 4.25 -2.95 1.17
CA PHE A 43 2.90 -2.92 1.72
C PHE A 43 1.81 -2.94 0.64
N GLU A 44 2.02 -2.25 -0.47
CA GLU A 44 1.11 -2.29 -1.62
C GLU A 44 0.99 -3.71 -2.17
N GLN A 45 2.11 -4.40 -2.38
CA GLN A 45 2.12 -5.78 -2.83
C GLN A 45 1.43 -6.71 -1.83
N ALA A 46 1.65 -6.50 -0.54
CA ALA A 46 0.99 -7.27 0.52
C ALA A 46 -0.53 -7.01 0.60
N PHE A 47 -0.97 -5.80 0.23
CA PHE A 47 -2.40 -5.45 0.16
C PHE A 47 -3.11 -6.16 -1.00
N VAL A 48 -2.47 -6.27 -2.17
CA VAL A 48 -3.08 -6.87 -3.36
C VAL A 48 -2.84 -8.38 -3.46
N SER A 49 -1.83 -8.92 -2.78
CA SER A 49 -1.45 -10.35 -2.82
C SER A 49 -1.32 -10.94 -1.41
N PRO A 50 -2.30 -11.77 -0.97
CA PRO A 50 -2.21 -12.51 0.29
C PRO A 50 -0.98 -13.42 0.36
N ASP A 51 -0.53 -13.98 -0.76
CA ASP A 51 0.69 -14.79 -0.81
C ASP A 51 1.94 -13.96 -0.49
N TYR A 52 2.06 -12.77 -1.09
CA TYR A 52 3.15 -11.86 -0.78
C TYR A 52 3.14 -11.47 0.71
N ALA A 53 1.97 -11.13 1.25
CA ALA A 53 1.80 -10.77 2.65
C ALA A 53 2.28 -11.89 3.60
N LYS A 54 1.92 -13.14 3.32
CA LYS A 54 2.26 -14.31 4.15
C LYS A 54 3.72 -14.74 4.00
N ASN A 55 4.23 -14.81 2.76
CA ASN A 55 5.45 -15.54 2.44
C ASN A 55 6.65 -14.63 2.14
N LYS A 56 6.44 -13.36 1.78
CA LYS A 56 7.49 -12.44 1.34
C LYS A 56 7.66 -11.24 2.28
N LEU A 57 6.57 -10.58 2.67
CA LEU A 57 6.63 -9.34 3.45
C LEU A 57 7.44 -9.50 4.74
N GLY A 58 7.25 -10.57 5.49
CA GLY A 58 7.97 -10.82 6.75
C GLY A 58 9.49 -10.95 6.62
N LYS A 59 9.98 -11.28 5.42
CA LYS A 59 11.40 -11.38 5.10
C LYS A 59 11.97 -10.08 4.53
N ILE A 60 11.15 -9.30 3.84
CA ILE A 60 11.55 -8.07 3.14
C ILE A 60 11.44 -6.85 4.07
N TYR A 61 10.33 -6.73 4.81
CA TYR A 61 10.05 -5.57 5.65
C TYR A 61 11.18 -5.24 6.63
N PRO A 62 11.74 -6.20 7.41
CA PRO A 62 12.83 -5.91 8.33
C PRO A 62 14.10 -5.40 7.64
N LEU A 63 14.32 -5.76 6.36
CA LEU A 63 15.49 -5.29 5.60
C LEU A 63 15.34 -3.82 5.15
N LEU A 64 14.11 -3.35 5.02
CA LEU A 64 13.79 -2.00 4.53
C LEU A 64 13.63 -0.97 5.65
N LEU A 65 13.63 -1.41 6.92
CA LEU A 65 13.49 -0.51 8.04
C LEU A 65 14.68 0.44 8.13
N THR A 66 14.38 1.73 8.23
CA THR A 66 15.32 2.78 8.65
C THR A 66 15.17 2.98 10.15
N ASP A 67 16.13 3.63 10.80
CA ASP A 67 16.11 3.82 12.27
C ASP A 67 14.83 4.51 12.76
N SER A 68 14.40 5.52 12.02
CA SER A 68 13.21 6.29 12.38
C SER A 68 12.71 7.13 11.21
N MET A 69 11.43 7.50 11.27
CA MET A 69 10.82 8.50 10.40
C MET A 69 10.66 9.82 11.16
N LYS A 70 11.12 10.93 10.59
CA LYS A 70 10.88 12.26 11.13
C LYS A 70 9.67 12.88 10.46
N ILE A 71 8.76 13.40 11.28
CA ILE A 71 7.50 14.01 10.84
C ILE A 71 7.40 15.39 11.48
N LEU A 72 6.95 16.36 10.71
CA LEU A 72 6.55 17.67 11.20
C LEU A 72 5.02 17.73 11.19
N ALA A 73 4.43 17.95 12.38
CA ALA A 73 3.00 18.08 12.58
C ALA A 73 2.72 19.40 13.35
N TYR A 74 2.04 20.35 12.73
CA TYR A 74 1.70 21.65 13.33
C TYR A 74 2.91 22.33 14.01
N GLY A 75 4.06 22.36 13.32
CA GLY A 75 5.32 22.94 13.83
C GLY A 75 6.06 22.07 14.84
N ARG A 76 5.53 20.93 15.26
CA ARG A 76 6.16 19.98 16.19
C ARG A 76 6.92 18.90 15.44
N LEU A 77 8.22 18.76 15.72
CA LEU A 77 9.02 17.65 15.23
C LEU A 77 8.71 16.37 16.02
N ILE A 78 8.34 15.31 15.31
CA ILE A 78 8.05 13.98 15.86
C ILE A 78 9.00 12.98 15.22
N LYS A 79 9.70 12.21 16.05
CA LYS A 79 10.50 11.06 15.62
C LYS A 79 9.71 9.79 15.90
N LEU A 80 9.38 9.04 14.84
CA LEU A 80 8.72 7.73 14.94
C LEU A 80 9.78 6.65 14.81
N ASP A 81 9.88 5.80 15.81
CA ASP A 81 10.67 4.58 15.75
C ASP A 81 10.09 3.63 14.68
N SER A 82 10.96 2.98 13.91
CA SER A 82 10.56 2.08 12.81
C SER A 82 9.81 0.82 13.29
N HIS A 83 9.92 0.44 14.57
CA HIS A 83 9.17 -0.66 15.17
C HIS A 83 7.84 -0.22 15.79
N SER A 84 7.54 1.09 15.76
CA SER A 84 6.27 1.60 16.27
C SER A 84 5.11 1.26 15.32
N ILE A 85 3.91 1.09 15.89
CA ILE A 85 2.71 0.86 15.08
C ILE A 85 2.37 2.09 14.23
N GLU A 86 2.69 3.28 14.71
CA GLU A 86 2.46 4.53 13.98
C GLU A 86 3.30 4.60 12.70
N TYR A 87 4.57 4.18 12.76
CA TYR A 87 5.43 4.08 11.59
C TYR A 87 4.85 3.12 10.54
N LEU A 88 4.42 1.93 10.99
CA LEU A 88 3.79 0.94 10.10
C LEU A 88 2.53 1.50 9.47
N LEU A 89 1.63 2.09 10.26
CA LEU A 89 0.36 2.62 9.77
C LEU A 89 0.54 3.76 8.77
N ILE A 90 1.49 4.69 9.00
CA ILE A 90 1.75 5.77 8.04
C ILE A 90 2.21 5.20 6.70
N ASN A 91 3.19 4.28 6.71
CA ASN A 91 3.66 3.66 5.49
C ASN A 91 2.58 2.82 4.80
N LEU A 92 1.75 2.11 5.56
CA LEU A 92 0.60 1.37 5.04
C LEU A 92 -0.41 2.32 4.38
N PHE A 93 -0.77 3.43 5.03
CA PHE A 93 -1.69 4.41 4.44
C PHE A 93 -1.14 5.00 3.14
N LEU A 94 0.11 5.42 3.13
CA LEU A 94 0.77 5.92 1.91
C LEU A 94 0.84 4.87 0.79
N ALA A 95 0.96 3.59 1.15
CA ALA A 95 0.99 2.50 0.18
C ALA A 95 -0.37 2.19 -0.43
N ILE A 96 -1.41 2.07 0.41
CA ILE A 96 -2.72 1.58 -0.02
C ILE A 96 -3.64 2.69 -0.53
N GLN A 97 -3.36 3.94 -0.19
CA GLN A 97 -4.23 5.05 -0.56
C GLN A 97 -4.41 5.13 -2.08
N SER A 98 -3.35 5.00 -2.86
CA SER A 98 -3.43 4.95 -4.31
C SER A 98 -4.22 3.75 -4.83
N VAL A 99 -4.05 2.55 -4.23
CA VAL A 99 -4.77 1.33 -4.64
C VAL A 99 -6.26 1.43 -4.33
N VAL A 100 -6.58 2.02 -3.19
CA VAL A 100 -7.96 2.23 -2.76
C VAL A 100 -8.61 3.36 -3.55
N LEU A 101 -7.87 4.43 -3.86
CA LEU A 101 -8.30 5.54 -4.71
C LEU A 101 -8.61 5.06 -6.13
N LEU A 102 -7.84 4.12 -6.67
CA LEU A 102 -8.11 3.50 -7.98
C LEU A 102 -9.47 2.79 -8.09
N LYS A 103 -10.08 2.41 -6.99
CA LYS A 103 -11.34 1.65 -6.97
C LYS A 103 -12.60 2.51 -6.83
N LYS A 104 -12.50 3.82 -6.53
CA LYS A 104 -13.68 4.65 -6.24
C LYS A 104 -13.44 6.12 -6.62
N GLU A 105 -14.32 6.68 -7.43
CA GLU A 105 -14.29 8.06 -7.92
C GLU A 105 -14.47 9.18 -6.87
N PHE A 106 -14.64 8.84 -5.57
CA PHE A 106 -15.02 9.77 -4.50
C PHE A 106 -14.10 9.80 -3.28
N PHE A 107 -12.83 9.41 -3.39
CA PHE A 107 -12.01 9.05 -2.22
C PHE A 107 -11.46 10.20 -1.36
N HIS A 108 -11.35 11.42 -1.87
CA HIS A 108 -10.91 12.56 -1.03
C HIS A 108 -11.87 12.83 0.15
N THR A 109 -13.06 12.23 0.12
CA THR A 109 -14.09 12.43 1.14
C THR A 109 -14.43 11.19 1.98
N MET A 110 -14.02 9.97 1.60
CA MET A 110 -14.53 8.75 2.23
C MET A 110 -13.59 8.07 3.24
N GLY A 111 -12.28 8.34 3.17
CA GLY A 111 -11.28 7.71 4.05
C GLY A 111 -11.14 6.18 3.86
N ILE A 112 -10.12 5.59 4.48
CA ILE A 112 -9.88 4.15 4.50
C ILE A 112 -10.65 3.56 5.68
N LYS A 113 -11.47 2.54 5.43
CA LYS A 113 -12.25 1.88 6.47
C LYS A 113 -11.37 0.99 7.34
N MET A 114 -11.70 0.91 8.63
CA MET A 114 -11.04 0.01 9.58
C MET A 114 -11.06 -1.45 9.10
N ASP A 115 -12.12 -1.89 8.44
CA ASP A 115 -12.23 -3.25 7.91
C ASP A 115 -11.23 -3.52 6.78
N ASP A 116 -10.97 -2.54 5.92
CA ASP A 116 -9.97 -2.64 4.85
C ASP A 116 -8.55 -2.70 5.45
N ILE A 117 -8.29 -1.91 6.51
CA ILE A 117 -7.02 -1.95 7.23
C ILE A 117 -6.83 -3.32 7.90
N LEU A 118 -7.84 -3.80 8.63
CA LEU A 118 -7.79 -5.10 9.29
C LEU A 118 -7.60 -6.24 8.29
N GLY A 119 -8.36 -6.22 7.18
CA GLY A 119 -8.22 -7.20 6.11
C GLY A 119 -6.79 -7.25 5.54
N SER A 120 -6.16 -6.07 5.36
CA SER A 120 -4.79 -5.97 4.85
C SER A 120 -3.77 -6.63 5.78
N ILE A 121 -3.87 -6.35 7.10
CA ILE A 121 -2.86 -6.77 8.08
C ILE A 121 -3.04 -8.20 8.60
N GLN A 122 -4.19 -8.84 8.39
CA GLN A 122 -4.43 -10.21 8.88
C GLN A 122 -3.41 -11.22 8.34
N ASN A 123 -2.99 -11.04 7.10
CA ASN A 123 -2.02 -11.91 6.45
C ASN A 123 -0.55 -11.56 6.76
N PHE A 124 -0.28 -10.49 7.52
CA PHE A 124 1.08 -10.14 7.88
C PHE A 124 1.64 -11.17 8.89
N SER A 125 2.91 -11.54 8.71
CA SER A 125 3.58 -12.40 9.67
C SER A 125 3.85 -11.67 10.99
N GLU A 126 4.13 -12.43 12.06
CA GLU A 126 4.53 -11.91 13.37
C GLU A 126 5.78 -11.00 13.29
N ALA A 127 6.67 -11.26 12.33
CA ALA A 127 7.86 -10.45 12.09
C ALA A 127 7.53 -9.01 11.62
N VAL A 128 6.35 -8.80 11.03
CA VAL A 128 5.87 -7.48 10.59
C VAL A 128 4.99 -6.85 11.64
N LEU A 129 4.00 -7.61 12.12
CA LEU A 129 3.02 -7.13 13.08
C LEU A 129 2.57 -8.27 14.01
N PRO A 130 2.83 -8.20 15.32
CA PRO A 130 2.38 -9.18 16.29
C PRO A 130 0.85 -9.33 16.33
N ALA A 131 0.34 -10.52 16.61
CA ALA A 131 -1.09 -10.84 16.57
C ALA A 131 -1.93 -9.90 17.45
N TYR A 132 -1.44 -9.54 18.64
CA TYR A 132 -2.18 -8.64 19.55
C TYR A 132 -2.39 -7.24 18.97
N ARG A 133 -1.49 -6.77 18.07
CA ARG A 133 -1.59 -5.47 17.38
C ARG A 133 -2.53 -5.50 16.17
N LYS A 134 -2.94 -6.68 15.69
CA LYS A 134 -3.90 -6.84 14.59
C LYS A 134 -5.36 -6.77 15.05
N LYS A 135 -5.60 -6.61 16.35
CA LYS A 135 -6.96 -6.53 16.91
C LYS A 135 -7.60 -5.17 16.63
N ARG A 136 -8.90 -5.18 16.34
CA ARG A 136 -9.70 -3.95 16.09
C ARG A 136 -9.59 -2.96 17.23
N GLU A 137 -9.69 -3.45 18.46
CA GLU A 137 -9.65 -2.63 19.67
C GLU A 137 -8.34 -1.89 19.80
N TYR A 138 -7.22 -2.61 19.53
CA TYR A 138 -5.89 -2.03 19.56
C TYR A 138 -5.73 -0.91 18.52
N LEU A 139 -6.10 -1.17 17.26
CA LEU A 139 -6.00 -0.16 16.20
C LEU A 139 -6.93 1.02 16.45
N SER A 140 -8.16 0.77 16.91
CA SER A 140 -9.10 1.84 17.25
C SER A 140 -8.56 2.75 18.34
N ALA A 141 -7.88 2.20 19.35
CA ALA A 141 -7.22 2.99 20.39
C ALA A 141 -6.06 3.84 19.83
N ILE A 142 -5.25 3.29 18.91
CA ILE A 142 -4.16 4.02 18.24
C ILE A 142 -4.71 5.17 17.39
N PHE A 143 -5.73 4.92 16.58
CA PHE A 143 -6.35 5.97 15.76
C PHE A 143 -6.98 7.07 16.64
N ALA A 144 -7.77 6.71 17.66
CA ALA A 144 -8.38 7.67 18.58
C ALA A 144 -7.32 8.48 19.34
N LYS A 145 -6.19 7.87 19.73
CA LYS A 145 -5.07 8.55 20.38
C LYS A 145 -4.44 9.60 19.50
N HIS A 146 -4.27 9.30 18.20
CA HIS A 146 -3.50 10.13 17.25
C HIS A 146 -4.37 10.84 16.21
N GLU A 147 -5.68 10.94 16.45
CA GLU A 147 -6.61 11.76 15.66
C GLU A 147 -6.31 13.25 15.86
N ILE A 148 -6.45 14.06 14.80
CA ILE A 148 -6.12 15.51 14.84
C ILE A 148 -6.87 16.26 15.94
N ASP A 149 -8.11 15.87 16.24
CA ASP A 149 -8.98 16.51 17.23
C ASP A 149 -8.92 15.86 18.62
N SER A 150 -8.05 14.85 18.81
CA SER A 150 -7.91 14.15 20.09
C SER A 150 -7.21 15.03 21.13
N ASN A 151 -7.74 15.06 22.34
CA ASN A 151 -7.17 15.73 23.51
C ASN A 151 -6.15 14.86 24.26
N ASN A 152 -5.73 13.72 23.70
CA ASN A 152 -4.75 12.85 24.33
C ASN A 152 -3.40 13.60 24.46
N PRO A 153 -2.74 13.65 25.63
CA PRO A 153 -1.48 14.38 25.83
C PRO A 153 -0.32 13.83 24.97
N TYR A 154 -0.41 12.57 24.55
CA TYR A 154 0.58 11.93 23.66
C TYR A 154 0.13 11.91 22.19
N ASN A 155 -0.88 12.74 21.85
CA ASN A 155 -1.36 12.86 20.49
C ASN A 155 -0.26 13.38 19.56
N LYS A 156 -0.02 12.64 18.46
CA LYS A 156 0.91 13.00 17.39
C LYS A 156 0.19 13.60 16.16
N LYS A 157 -1.15 13.72 16.20
CA LYS A 157 -2.00 14.31 15.15
C LYS A 157 -1.79 13.70 13.76
N LEU A 158 -1.68 12.36 13.71
CA LEU A 158 -1.30 11.63 12.50
C LEU A 158 -2.49 11.34 11.57
N PHE A 159 -3.69 11.21 12.12
CA PHE A 159 -4.87 10.75 11.40
C PHE A 159 -6.03 11.73 11.50
N LYS A 160 -6.82 11.82 10.42
CA LYS A 160 -8.09 12.55 10.40
C LYS A 160 -9.22 11.54 10.31
N ARG A 161 -10.15 11.59 11.26
CA ARG A 161 -11.37 10.79 11.19
C ARG A 161 -12.35 11.46 10.23
N ILE A 162 -12.84 10.73 9.25
CA ILE A 162 -13.83 11.20 8.28
C ILE A 162 -15.24 10.80 8.72
N SER A 163 -15.38 9.57 9.22
CA SER A 163 -16.61 9.04 9.78
C SER A 163 -16.29 7.93 10.79
N ARG A 164 -17.28 7.33 11.43
CA ARG A 164 -17.07 6.22 12.35
C ARG A 164 -16.33 5.06 11.66
N GLY A 165 -15.12 4.77 12.14
CA GLY A 165 -14.28 3.70 11.61
C GLY A 165 -13.66 3.99 10.23
N SER A 166 -13.60 5.25 9.80
CA SER A 166 -12.98 5.66 8.54
C SER A 166 -11.97 6.77 8.77
N TYR A 167 -10.75 6.60 8.28
CA TYR A 167 -9.63 7.48 8.56
C TYR A 167 -8.86 7.83 7.30
N LEU A 168 -8.28 9.03 7.30
CA LEU A 168 -7.25 9.47 6.35
C LEU A 168 -5.96 9.77 7.11
N LEU A 169 -4.84 9.71 6.41
CA LEU A 169 -3.62 10.32 6.90
C LEU A 169 -3.81 11.84 6.94
N ASN A 170 -3.34 12.49 8.01
CA ASN A 170 -3.38 13.94 8.10
C ASN A 170 -2.52 14.56 6.99
N GLN A 171 -3.14 15.32 6.10
CA GLN A 171 -2.51 15.91 4.93
C GLN A 171 -1.60 17.11 5.25
N ASP A 172 -1.76 17.70 6.45
CA ASP A 172 -0.92 18.82 6.93
C ASP A 172 0.44 18.33 7.48
N LEU A 173 0.68 17.02 7.51
CA LEU A 173 1.96 16.46 7.88
C LEU A 173 3.00 16.69 6.79
N GLN A 174 4.26 16.86 7.22
CA GLN A 174 5.41 16.73 6.34
C GLN A 174 6.27 15.57 6.85
N ILE A 175 6.81 14.79 5.94
CA ILE A 175 7.70 13.66 6.25
C ILE A 175 9.07 13.98 5.67
N MET A 176 10.12 13.71 6.45
CA MET A 176 11.49 13.88 5.98
C MET A 176 11.95 12.65 5.20
N TYR A 177 12.32 12.87 3.95
CA TYR A 177 12.97 11.89 3.09
C TYR A 177 14.23 12.51 2.48
N SER A 178 15.37 11.83 2.59
CA SER A 178 16.66 12.29 2.04
C SER A 178 16.93 13.77 2.35
N ASP A 179 16.77 14.15 3.63
CA ASP A 179 16.96 15.50 4.16
C ASP A 179 16.02 16.60 3.63
N ASN A 180 14.95 16.20 2.92
CA ASN A 180 13.92 17.12 2.45
C ASN A 180 12.59 16.88 3.17
N TRP A 181 11.90 17.94 3.56
CA TRP A 181 10.54 17.90 4.06
C TRP A 181 9.55 17.83 2.92
N ILE A 182 8.81 16.74 2.83
CA ILE A 182 7.82 16.51 1.76
C ILE A 182 6.43 16.50 2.39
N PRO A 183 5.52 17.39 1.96
CA PRO A 183 4.14 17.40 2.42
C PRO A 183 3.43 16.09 2.06
N VAL A 184 2.71 15.49 3.01
CA VAL A 184 1.91 14.28 2.77
C VAL A 184 0.90 14.51 1.65
N LYS A 185 0.29 15.69 1.60
CA LYS A 185 -0.63 16.09 0.53
C LYS A 185 0.01 15.92 -0.86
N SER A 186 1.24 16.41 -1.07
CA SER A 186 1.92 16.29 -2.37
C SER A 186 2.31 14.85 -2.71
N ILE A 187 2.64 14.01 -1.70
CA ILE A 187 2.88 12.58 -1.94
C ILE A 187 1.63 11.92 -2.49
N ILE A 188 0.48 12.19 -1.87
CA ILE A 188 -0.81 11.61 -2.25
C ILE A 188 -1.25 12.09 -3.64
N GLU A 189 -1.23 13.39 -3.89
CA GLU A 189 -1.65 14.00 -5.17
C GLU A 189 -0.81 13.48 -6.35
N ASN A 190 0.50 13.36 -6.17
CA ASN A 190 1.38 12.82 -7.22
C ASN A 190 1.18 11.31 -7.44
N GLN A 191 0.71 10.56 -6.43
CA GLN A 191 0.31 9.16 -6.60
C GLN A 191 -0.98 9.03 -7.43
N ASP A 192 -1.91 9.96 -7.28
CA ASP A 192 -3.19 9.97 -8.01
C ASP A 192 -2.98 10.14 -9.51
N VAL A 193 -2.14 11.09 -9.93
CA VAL A 193 -1.81 11.32 -11.35
C VAL A 193 -1.17 10.07 -11.97
N SER A 194 -0.22 9.47 -11.28
CA SER A 194 0.45 8.25 -11.74
C SER A 194 -0.48 7.03 -11.75
N ALA A 195 -1.45 7.01 -10.84
CA ALA A 195 -2.47 5.97 -10.76
C ALA A 195 -3.45 6.02 -11.94
N GLU A 196 -3.73 7.19 -12.49
CA GLU A 196 -4.59 7.36 -13.66
C GLU A 196 -3.93 6.80 -14.93
N GLU A 197 -2.65 7.06 -15.14
CA GLU A 197 -1.84 6.48 -16.23
C GLU A 197 -1.76 4.94 -16.15
N ILE A 198 -1.66 4.38 -14.93
CA ILE A 198 -1.67 2.93 -14.73
C ILE A 198 -3.07 2.34 -14.98
N ARG A 199 -4.15 3.07 -14.62
CA ARG A 199 -5.53 2.65 -14.91
C ARG A 199 -5.72 2.42 -16.39
N GLU A 200 -5.36 3.39 -17.22
CA GLU A 200 -5.52 3.29 -18.68
C GLU A 200 -4.74 2.10 -19.22
N HIS A 201 -3.50 1.92 -18.77
CA HIS A 201 -2.68 0.80 -19.22
C HIS A 201 -3.13 -0.56 -18.68
N SER A 202 -3.53 -0.65 -17.41
CA SER A 202 -4.04 -1.87 -16.78
C SER A 202 -5.43 -2.24 -17.28
N PHE A 203 -6.30 -1.26 -17.49
CA PHE A 203 -7.65 -1.47 -18.03
C PHE A 203 -7.61 -1.96 -19.47
N ALA A 204 -6.75 -1.37 -20.31
CA ALA A 204 -6.53 -1.80 -21.68
C ALA A 204 -5.99 -3.26 -21.73
N LYS A 205 -5.06 -3.60 -20.85
CA LYS A 205 -4.52 -4.96 -20.73
C LYS A 205 -5.54 -5.96 -20.21
N GLN A 206 -6.32 -5.61 -19.20
CA GLN A 206 -7.39 -6.47 -18.67
C GLN A 206 -8.52 -6.66 -19.68
N LYS A 207 -8.91 -5.61 -20.40
CA LYS A 207 -9.90 -5.68 -21.48
C LYS A 207 -9.44 -6.63 -22.57
N LYS A 208 -8.17 -6.52 -23.01
CA LYS A 208 -7.60 -7.42 -24.01
C LYS A 208 -7.64 -8.89 -23.56
N ILE A 209 -7.26 -9.19 -22.30
CA ILE A 209 -7.32 -10.54 -21.72
C ILE A 209 -8.77 -11.03 -21.66
N TYR A 210 -9.71 -10.18 -21.26
CA TYR A 210 -11.13 -10.52 -21.19
C TYR A 210 -11.70 -10.82 -22.58
N ASP A 211 -11.40 -9.99 -23.58
CA ASP A 211 -11.85 -10.17 -24.96
C ASP A 211 -11.28 -11.46 -25.57
N GLU A 212 -10.00 -11.76 -25.32
CA GLU A 212 -9.38 -13.03 -25.73
C GLU A 212 -10.04 -14.25 -25.05
N TYR A 213 -10.40 -14.13 -23.78
CA TYR A 213 -11.09 -15.18 -23.03
C TYR A 213 -12.50 -15.41 -23.54
N GLN A 214 -13.27 -14.36 -23.84
CA GLN A 214 -14.61 -14.45 -24.44
C GLN A 214 -14.55 -15.10 -25.82
N LYS A 215 -13.57 -14.74 -26.65
CA LYS A 215 -13.35 -15.37 -27.97
C LYS A 215 -13.10 -16.88 -27.86
N LYS A 216 -12.27 -17.31 -26.89
CA LYS A 216 -12.03 -18.74 -26.65
C LYS A 216 -13.29 -19.49 -26.19
N ILE A 217 -14.12 -18.87 -25.35
CA ILE A 217 -15.41 -19.44 -24.92
C ILE A 217 -16.33 -19.61 -26.13
N GLU A 218 -16.42 -18.62 -26.98
CA GLU A 218 -17.28 -18.64 -28.16
C GLU A 218 -16.83 -19.70 -29.18
N GLU A 219 -15.54 -19.82 -29.42
CA GLU A 219 -14.94 -20.87 -30.23
C GLU A 219 -15.20 -22.28 -29.66
N ALA A 220 -15.11 -22.44 -28.33
CA ALA A 220 -15.40 -23.70 -27.66
C ALA A 220 -16.89 -24.09 -27.80
N LYS A 221 -17.80 -23.11 -27.66
CA LYS A 221 -19.24 -23.31 -27.90
C LYS A 221 -19.50 -23.77 -29.35
N LYS A 222 -18.93 -23.08 -30.33
CA LYS A 222 -19.06 -23.43 -31.77
C LYS A 222 -18.49 -24.82 -32.08
N ARG A 223 -17.42 -25.27 -31.41
CA ARG A 223 -16.88 -26.63 -31.53
C ARG A 223 -17.83 -27.67 -30.92
N ARG A 224 -18.46 -27.36 -29.82
CA ARG A 224 -19.40 -28.23 -29.09
C ARG A 224 -20.68 -28.44 -29.91
N ASP A 225 -21.21 -27.38 -30.51
CA ASP A 225 -22.40 -27.44 -31.36
C ASP A 225 -22.14 -28.23 -32.63
N ARG A 226 -20.99 -28.01 -33.31
CA ARG A 226 -20.56 -28.80 -34.45
C ARG A 226 -20.43 -30.31 -34.16
N ASN A 227 -19.89 -30.64 -32.97
CA ASN A 227 -19.78 -32.04 -32.56
C ASN A 227 -21.16 -32.65 -32.25
N ARG A 228 -22.09 -31.90 -31.67
CA ARG A 228 -23.45 -32.36 -31.37
C ARG A 228 -24.24 -32.67 -32.64
N ASP A 229 -24.09 -31.88 -33.69
CA ASP A 229 -24.76 -32.09 -34.96
C ASP A 229 -24.18 -33.28 -35.72
N ARG A 230 -22.91 -33.65 -35.49
CA ARG A 230 -22.26 -34.82 -36.11
C ARG A 230 -22.72 -36.18 -35.55
N TRP A 231 -23.37 -36.19 -34.38
CA TRP A 231 -23.89 -37.40 -33.74
C TRP A 231 -25.42 -37.53 -33.88
N ARG A 232 -26.05 -36.74 -34.74
CA ARG A 232 -27.48 -36.76 -34.97
C ARG A 232 -27.89 -37.54 -36.26
N TRP A 233 -26.96 -38.29 -36.88
CA TRP A 233 -27.22 -39.18 -38.04
C TRP A 233 -26.92 -40.62 -37.68
#